data_a3796737e20e084e689c4b59b9f08192
#
_entry.id   a3796737e20e084e689c4b59b9f08192
#
_cell.length_a   1.000
_cell.length_b   1.000
_cell.length_c   1.000
_cell.angle_alpha   90.00
_cell.angle_beta   90.00
_cell.angle_gamma   90.00
#
_symmetry.space_group_name_H-M   'P 1'
#
loop_
_entity.id
_entity.type
_entity.pdbx_description
1 polymer ?
#
loop_
_entity_poly.entity_id
_entity_poly.type
_entity_poly.pdbx_seq_one_letter_code
_entity_poly.pdbx_strand_id
1 'polypeptide(L)'
;MVHRARQLYPDLSGRLVKAATCMYASAPDDAFVLGPLGGTSQVVLACGFSGHGFKFVPVVGEIVADLVQTGTTPHDIALFDVARPALSTTEMQRPQL
;
A
#
# COMPACT_ATOMS: atom_id res chain seq x y z
N MET A 1 -21.16 8.49 2.87
CA MET A 1 -20.00 9.28 3.37
C MET A 1 -20.43 10.47 4.21
N VAL A 2 -21.25 11.40 3.73
CA VAL A 2 -21.71 12.61 4.47
C VAL A 2 -22.36 12.28 5.81
N HIS A 3 -23.21 11.24 5.88
CA HIS A 3 -23.87 10.83 7.13
C HIS A 3 -22.86 10.49 8.25
N ARG A 4 -21.82 9.70 7.93
CA ARG A 4 -20.77 9.35 8.91
C ARG A 4 -19.93 10.58 9.33
N ALA A 5 -19.65 11.47 8.39
CA ALA A 5 -18.92 12.69 8.71
C ALA A 5 -19.70 13.59 9.70
N ARG A 6 -21.02 13.69 9.54
CA ARG A 6 -21.88 14.45 10.48
C ARG A 6 -21.98 13.84 11.88
N GLN A 7 -21.80 12.53 12.03
CA GLN A 7 -21.72 11.88 13.34
C GLN A 7 -20.49 12.35 14.14
N LEU A 8 -19.39 12.60 13.43
CA LEU A 8 -18.14 13.06 14.05
C LEU A 8 -18.05 14.58 14.13
N TYR A 9 -18.69 15.27 13.18
CA TYR A 9 -18.66 16.72 13.04
C TYR A 9 -20.09 17.24 12.80
N PRO A 10 -20.89 17.46 13.87
CA PRO A 10 -22.31 17.82 13.74
C PRO A 10 -22.57 19.09 12.94
N ASP A 11 -21.65 20.05 13.02
CA ASP A 11 -21.76 21.35 12.34
C ASP A 11 -21.44 21.31 10.84
N LEU A 12 -21.11 20.13 10.32
CA LEU A 12 -20.80 19.99 8.90
C LEU A 12 -22.03 20.25 8.06
N SER A 13 -21.97 21.24 7.17
CA SER A 13 -23.11 21.61 6.29
C SER A 13 -23.55 20.46 5.37
N GLY A 14 -22.66 19.54 5.04
CA GLY A 14 -22.89 18.42 4.12
C GLY A 14 -22.93 18.84 2.65
N ARG A 15 -22.69 20.11 2.34
CA ARG A 15 -22.55 20.58 0.96
C ARG A 15 -21.26 20.09 0.36
N LEU A 16 -21.34 19.29 -0.70
CA LEU A 16 -20.17 18.84 -1.46
C LEU A 16 -19.55 20.05 -2.18
N VAL A 17 -18.33 20.38 -1.85
CA VAL A 17 -17.59 21.49 -2.48
C VAL A 17 -16.81 21.01 -3.69
N LYS A 18 -16.18 19.83 -3.58
CA LYS A 18 -15.38 19.23 -4.65
C LYS A 18 -15.30 17.72 -4.45
N ALA A 19 -15.32 16.98 -5.53
CA ALA A 19 -14.99 15.55 -5.55
C ALA A 19 -13.94 15.31 -6.64
N ALA A 20 -13.06 14.36 -6.38
CA ALA A 20 -12.06 13.87 -7.32
C ALA A 20 -11.91 12.37 -7.15
N THR A 21 -11.60 11.69 -8.25
CA THR A 21 -11.22 10.29 -8.25
C THR A 21 -9.71 10.18 -8.46
N CYS A 22 -9.10 9.17 -7.85
CA CYS A 22 -7.72 8.81 -8.12
C CYS A 22 -7.61 7.30 -8.34
N MET A 23 -6.52 6.89 -8.98
CA MET A 23 -6.21 5.48 -9.19
C MET A 23 -5.21 5.02 -8.14
N TYR A 24 -5.38 3.78 -7.66
CA TYR A 24 -4.44 3.11 -6.78
C TYR A 24 -3.68 2.04 -7.53
N ALA A 25 -2.41 1.88 -7.21
CA ALA A 25 -1.65 0.68 -7.56
C ALA A 25 -1.99 -0.39 -6.52
N SER A 26 -2.97 -1.25 -6.82
CA SER A 26 -3.43 -2.30 -5.92
C SER A 26 -2.76 -3.62 -6.25
N ALA A 27 -2.26 -4.31 -5.23
CA ALA A 27 -1.88 -5.70 -5.34
C ALA A 27 -3.13 -6.60 -5.28
N PRO A 28 -3.09 -7.83 -5.83
CA PRO A 28 -4.25 -8.73 -5.84
C PRO A 28 -4.80 -9.07 -4.46
N ASP A 29 -3.95 -9.06 -3.45
CA ASP A 29 -4.25 -9.36 -2.04
C ASP A 29 -4.36 -8.08 -1.17
N ASP A 30 -4.39 -6.90 -1.80
CA ASP A 30 -4.39 -5.59 -1.13
C ASP A 30 -3.21 -5.35 -0.16
N ALA A 31 -2.23 -6.26 -0.09
CA ALA A 31 -1.01 -6.07 0.67
C ALA A 31 0.04 -5.30 -0.14
N PHE A 32 1.01 -4.70 0.56
CA PHE A 32 2.12 -4.00 -0.10
C PHE A 32 3.04 -4.97 -0.84
N VAL A 33 3.84 -4.45 -1.76
CA VAL A 33 4.96 -5.16 -2.38
C VAL A 33 6.22 -4.44 -1.94
N LEU A 34 7.00 -5.08 -1.07
CA LEU A 34 8.17 -4.45 -0.44
C LEU A 34 9.26 -5.48 -0.23
N GLY A 35 10.42 -5.26 -0.85
CA GLY A 35 11.57 -6.15 -0.70
C GLY A 35 12.45 -6.23 -1.94
N PRO A 36 13.52 -7.02 -1.88
CA PRO A 36 14.42 -7.21 -3.01
C PRO A 36 13.74 -8.02 -4.13
N LEU A 37 14.01 -7.64 -5.38
CA LEU A 37 13.49 -8.33 -6.55
C LEU A 37 14.28 -9.61 -6.84
N GLY A 38 13.62 -10.76 -6.70
CA GLY A 38 14.03 -12.04 -7.28
C GLY A 38 15.51 -12.41 -7.19
N GLY A 39 16.06 -12.62 -6.00
CA GLY A 39 17.43 -13.12 -5.84
C GLY A 39 18.55 -12.10 -6.12
N THR A 40 18.21 -10.85 -6.42
CA THR A 40 19.19 -9.76 -6.51
C THR A 40 18.96 -8.73 -5.42
N SER A 41 20.04 -8.28 -4.77
CA SER A 41 20.00 -7.17 -3.82
C SER A 41 20.11 -5.78 -4.48
N GLN A 42 20.26 -5.74 -5.80
CA GLN A 42 20.47 -4.50 -6.54
C GLN A 42 19.19 -3.72 -6.81
N VAL A 43 18.04 -4.42 -6.77
CA VAL A 43 16.73 -3.81 -7.01
C VAL A 43 15.83 -4.06 -5.81
N VAL A 44 15.41 -3.00 -5.16
CA VAL A 44 14.43 -3.02 -4.07
C VAL A 44 13.12 -2.45 -4.59
N LEU A 45 12.04 -3.20 -4.43
CA LEU A 45 10.69 -2.77 -4.78
C LEU A 45 9.97 -2.21 -3.55
N ALA A 46 9.23 -1.12 -3.74
CA ALA A 46 8.32 -0.53 -2.77
C ALA A 46 7.11 0.01 -3.54
N CYS A 47 6.10 -0.82 -3.74
CA CYS A 47 4.94 -0.47 -4.57
C CYS A 47 3.68 -1.22 -4.12
N GLY A 48 2.59 -1.09 -4.88
CA GLY A 48 1.35 -1.79 -4.60
C GLY A 48 0.73 -1.43 -3.26
N PHE A 49 0.79 -0.16 -2.84
CA PHE A 49 0.31 0.27 -1.52
C PHE A 49 -1.22 0.28 -1.37
N SER A 50 -1.94 -0.12 -2.41
CA SER A 50 -3.37 -0.49 -2.39
C SER A 50 -4.28 0.57 -1.75
N GLY A 51 -3.92 1.85 -1.91
CA GLY A 51 -4.70 2.99 -1.41
C GLY A 51 -4.57 3.29 0.09
N HIS A 52 -3.77 2.54 0.85
CA HIS A 52 -3.65 2.72 2.31
C HIS A 52 -2.22 2.85 2.84
N GLY A 53 -1.23 3.07 1.96
CA GLY A 53 0.18 3.12 2.33
C GLY A 53 0.66 4.43 2.95
N PHE A 54 -0.06 5.53 2.79
CA PHE A 54 0.42 6.86 3.18
C PHE A 54 0.87 6.94 4.65
N LYS A 55 0.12 6.36 5.57
CA LYS A 55 0.45 6.34 6.99
C LYS A 55 1.71 5.53 7.33
N PHE A 56 2.17 4.68 6.42
CA PHE A 56 3.36 3.83 6.59
C PHE A 56 4.63 4.42 5.98
N VAL A 57 4.56 5.60 5.35
CA VAL A 57 5.70 6.24 4.67
C VAL A 57 6.97 6.27 5.53
N PRO A 58 6.94 6.64 6.82
CA PRO A 58 8.16 6.68 7.64
C PRO A 58 8.82 5.31 7.78
N VAL A 59 8.05 4.28 8.15
CA VAL A 59 8.59 2.93 8.35
C VAL A 59 8.98 2.27 7.02
N VAL A 60 8.25 2.52 5.95
CA VAL A 60 8.64 2.04 4.61
C VAL A 60 9.96 2.68 4.17
N GLY A 61 10.13 3.97 4.44
CA GLY A 61 11.39 4.67 4.16
C GLY A 61 12.58 4.07 4.92
N GLU A 62 12.40 3.73 6.20
CA GLU A 62 13.40 3.05 7.01
C GLU A 62 13.74 1.67 6.44
N ILE A 63 12.73 0.83 6.15
CA ILE A 63 12.92 -0.50 5.57
C ILE A 63 13.68 -0.42 4.24
N VAL A 64 13.30 0.49 3.34
CA VAL A 64 13.98 0.65 2.05
C VAL A 64 15.42 1.09 2.25
N ALA A 65 15.68 2.02 3.16
CA ALA A 65 17.04 2.46 3.47
C ALA A 65 17.90 1.31 4.00
N ASP A 66 17.40 0.50 4.92
CA ASP A 66 18.05 -0.68 5.44
C ASP A 66 18.40 -1.68 4.34
N LEU A 67 17.41 -2.03 3.51
CA LEU A 67 17.58 -2.99 2.41
C LEU A 67 18.62 -2.52 1.39
N VAL A 68 18.64 -1.22 1.07
CA VAL A 68 19.60 -0.66 0.13
C VAL A 68 21.01 -0.60 0.72
N GLN A 69 21.16 -0.28 2.00
CA GLN A 69 22.45 -0.10 2.65
C GLN A 69 23.08 -1.43 3.08
N THR A 70 22.30 -2.33 3.63
CA THR A 70 22.79 -3.56 4.27
C THR A 70 22.23 -4.85 3.68
N GLY A 71 21.20 -4.76 2.83
CA GLY A 71 20.50 -5.93 2.28
C GLY A 71 19.50 -6.57 3.23
N THR A 72 19.38 -6.08 4.46
CA THR A 72 18.50 -6.64 5.52
C THR A 72 17.82 -5.52 6.30
N THR A 73 16.69 -5.84 6.94
CA THR A 73 15.97 -4.95 7.85
C THR A 73 15.53 -5.72 9.08
N PRO A 74 15.46 -5.11 10.28
CA PRO A 74 14.91 -5.72 11.48
C PRO A 74 13.38 -5.87 11.45
N HIS A 75 12.71 -5.20 10.52
CA HIS A 75 11.26 -5.28 10.36
C HIS A 75 10.85 -6.59 9.69
N ASP A 76 9.78 -7.23 10.18
CA ASP A 76 9.19 -8.39 9.51
C ASP A 76 8.41 -7.95 8.27
N ILE A 77 8.99 -8.18 7.10
CA ILE A 77 8.39 -7.85 5.79
C ILE A 77 7.99 -9.10 5.00
N ALA A 78 7.97 -10.27 5.61
CA ALA A 78 7.67 -11.53 4.92
C ALA A 78 6.28 -11.50 4.23
N LEU A 79 5.31 -10.82 4.83
CA LEU A 79 3.97 -10.64 4.25
C LEU A 79 3.99 -9.85 2.93
N PHE A 80 5.01 -9.04 2.71
CA PHE A 80 5.14 -8.15 1.55
C PHE A 80 6.09 -8.68 0.49
N ASP A 81 6.55 -9.92 0.65
CA ASP A 81 7.50 -10.56 -0.27
C ASP A 81 7.05 -10.44 -1.72
N VAL A 82 7.97 -10.04 -2.57
CA VAL A 82 7.77 -9.89 -4.03
C VAL A 82 7.43 -11.23 -4.69
N ALA A 83 7.94 -12.33 -4.15
CA ALA A 83 7.72 -13.68 -4.67
C ALA A 83 6.51 -14.41 -4.05
N ARG A 84 5.72 -13.74 -3.22
CA ARG A 84 4.57 -14.39 -2.57
C ARG A 84 3.53 -14.88 -3.58
N PRO A 85 2.87 -16.03 -3.33
CA PRO A 85 1.94 -16.64 -4.29
C PRO A 85 0.80 -15.74 -4.76
N ALA A 86 0.31 -14.85 -3.90
CA ALA A 86 -0.78 -13.93 -4.22
C ALA A 86 -0.48 -13.00 -5.42
N LEU A 87 0.79 -12.71 -5.71
CA LEU A 87 1.20 -11.91 -6.85
C LEU A 87 1.25 -12.71 -8.16
N SER A 88 1.26 -14.03 -8.08
CA SER A 88 1.31 -14.93 -9.25
C SER A 88 -0.08 -15.26 -9.81
N THR A 89 -1.15 -14.89 -9.11
CA THR A 89 -2.51 -15.19 -9.53
C THR A 89 -2.92 -14.22 -10.64
N THR A 90 -3.18 -14.74 -11.83
CA THR A 90 -3.62 -13.97 -13.01
C THR A 90 -5.07 -13.46 -12.89
N GLU A 91 -5.81 -13.88 -11.88
CA GLU A 91 -7.15 -13.36 -11.61
C GLU A 91 -7.05 -12.08 -10.78
N MET A 92 -7.05 -10.97 -11.48
CA MET A 92 -7.36 -9.67 -10.92
C MET A 92 -8.82 -9.71 -10.43
N GLN A 93 -9.04 -9.96 -9.15
CA GLN A 93 -10.36 -9.74 -8.55
C GLN A 93 -10.70 -8.27 -8.74
N ARG A 94 -11.59 -8.00 -9.70
CA ARG A 94 -12.17 -6.66 -9.84
C ARG A 94 -12.91 -6.35 -8.54
N PRO A 95 -12.71 -5.17 -7.93
CA PRO A 95 -13.52 -4.75 -6.82
C PRO A 95 -14.99 -4.83 -7.25
N GLN A 96 -15.78 -5.56 -6.52
CA GLN A 96 -17.23 -5.49 -6.67
C GLN A 96 -17.64 -4.09 -6.21
N LEU A 97 -18.07 -3.27 -7.13
CA LEU A 97 -18.67 -1.97 -6.87
C LEU A 97 -19.99 -2.14 -6.12
#